data_cbb9cbf804c860b03cdd09f9a1fefb7e
#
_entry.id   cbb9cbf804c860b03cdd09f9a1fefb7e
#
_cell.length_a   1.000
_cell.length_b   1.000
_cell.length_c   1.000
_cell.angle_alpha   90.00
_cell.angle_beta   90.00
_cell.angle_gamma   90.00
#
_symmetry.space_group_name_H-M   'P 1'
#
loop_
_entity.id
_entity.type
_entity.pdbx_description
1 polymer ?
#
loop_
_entity_poly.entity_id
_entity_poly.type
_entity_poly.pdbx_seq_one_letter_code
_entity_poly.pdbx_strand_id
1 'polypeptide(L)'
;CRRALECCMEGNDTAMICSGDAGIYGMAGLILELAGQYPGVQVEIVPGVTAASAGAAVLGAPLMHDFAVISLSDRLTPLDDIWDRVESAARAGFVICIYNPASKGRPDYFRQACERILKYRGGDTVCGLVSNIGREGQHMEVMSLREIKDRAVDMFTTVYIGSPRTRKIGQYMVTPRGYRYEG
;
A
#
# COMPACT_ATOMS: atom_id res chain seq x y z
N CYS A 1 -10.69 13.66 -14.69
CA CYS A 1 -11.16 12.58 -15.59
C CYS A 1 -12.08 13.11 -16.69
N ARG A 2 -13.22 13.76 -16.39
CA ARG A 2 -14.16 14.27 -17.42
C ARG A 2 -13.46 15.15 -18.46
N ARG A 3 -12.67 16.14 -18.02
CA ARG A 3 -11.92 17.02 -18.91
C ARG A 3 -10.94 16.28 -19.84
N ALA A 4 -10.31 15.20 -19.37
CA ALA A 4 -9.43 14.38 -20.19
C ALA A 4 -10.23 13.66 -21.30
N LEU A 5 -11.39 13.10 -20.97
CA LEU A 5 -12.26 12.44 -21.92
C LEU A 5 -12.89 13.42 -22.93
N GLU A 6 -13.30 14.61 -22.48
CA GLU A 6 -13.79 15.70 -23.34
C GLU A 6 -12.70 16.12 -24.36
N CYS A 7 -11.46 16.25 -23.92
CA CYS A 7 -10.32 16.58 -24.78
C CYS A 7 -10.08 15.50 -25.86
N CYS A 8 -10.29 14.22 -25.53
CA CYS A 8 -10.24 13.13 -26.52
C CYS A 8 -11.37 13.23 -27.52
N MET A 9 -12.58 13.63 -27.13
CA MET A 9 -13.71 13.86 -28.07
C MET A 9 -13.46 14.99 -29.06
N GLU A 10 -12.58 15.94 -28.71
CA GLU A 10 -12.12 17.01 -29.61
C GLU A 10 -11.04 16.51 -30.59
N GLY A 11 -10.68 15.23 -30.58
CA GLY A 11 -9.69 14.62 -31.45
C GLY A 11 -8.25 14.69 -30.97
N ASN A 12 -8.01 14.96 -29.66
CA ASN A 12 -6.68 15.02 -29.11
C ASN A 12 -6.28 13.70 -28.44
N ASP A 13 -5.04 13.27 -28.60
CA ASP A 13 -4.42 12.25 -27.75
C ASP A 13 -4.15 12.86 -26.36
N THR A 14 -4.75 12.27 -25.33
CA THR A 14 -4.71 12.81 -23.97
C THR A 14 -4.10 11.82 -23.00
N ALA A 15 -3.04 12.20 -22.30
CA ALA A 15 -2.44 11.40 -21.23
C ALA A 15 -2.89 11.89 -19.85
N MET A 16 -3.41 10.98 -19.04
CA MET A 16 -3.66 11.22 -17.62
C MET A 16 -2.59 10.57 -16.77
N ILE A 17 -1.79 11.38 -16.08
CA ILE A 17 -0.67 10.91 -15.27
C ILE A 17 -1.10 10.69 -13.82
N CYS A 18 -0.66 9.57 -13.24
CA CYS A 18 -0.87 9.21 -11.85
C CYS A 18 0.47 8.98 -11.14
N SER A 19 0.52 9.21 -9.84
CA SER A 19 1.65 8.76 -9.03
C SER A 19 1.53 7.26 -8.76
N GLY A 20 2.61 6.51 -8.94
CA GLY A 20 2.61 5.07 -8.73
C GLY A 20 2.03 4.29 -9.91
N ASP A 21 1.10 3.39 -9.65
CA ASP A 21 0.37 2.60 -10.64
C ASP A 21 -1.06 3.13 -10.83
N ALA A 22 -1.50 3.28 -12.05
CA ALA A 22 -2.81 3.83 -12.38
C ALA A 22 -3.98 2.95 -11.91
N GLY A 23 -3.77 1.63 -11.80
CA GLY A 23 -4.78 0.64 -11.40
C GLY A 23 -4.79 0.33 -9.89
N ILE A 24 -3.75 0.74 -9.12
CA ILE A 24 -3.66 0.45 -7.69
C ILE A 24 -3.90 1.73 -6.88
N TYR A 25 -5.15 1.94 -6.44
CA TYR A 25 -5.62 3.18 -5.80
C TYR A 25 -5.38 4.43 -6.65
N GLY A 26 -5.24 4.26 -7.97
CA GLY A 26 -5.04 5.31 -8.96
C GLY A 26 -6.33 5.70 -9.67
N MET A 27 -6.19 6.36 -10.81
CA MET A 27 -7.31 6.96 -11.54
C MET A 27 -7.89 6.07 -12.66
N ALA A 28 -7.27 4.91 -12.94
CA ALA A 28 -7.69 4.05 -14.05
C ALA A 28 -9.15 3.58 -13.95
N GLY A 29 -9.57 3.15 -12.76
CA GLY A 29 -10.95 2.72 -12.53
C GLY A 29 -11.95 3.83 -12.84
N LEU A 30 -11.72 5.04 -12.34
CA LEU A 30 -12.61 6.18 -12.55
C LEU A 30 -12.67 6.62 -14.02
N ILE A 31 -11.55 6.59 -14.73
CA ILE A 31 -11.53 6.88 -16.18
C ILE A 31 -12.36 5.84 -16.95
N LEU A 32 -12.17 4.55 -16.66
CA LEU A 32 -12.90 3.48 -17.33
C LEU A 32 -14.41 3.53 -17.06
N GLU A 33 -14.82 3.82 -15.82
CA GLU A 33 -16.23 4.01 -15.46
C GLU A 33 -16.87 5.18 -16.24
N LEU A 34 -16.14 6.29 -16.39
CA LEU A 34 -16.63 7.45 -17.12
C LEU A 34 -16.58 7.29 -18.64
N ALA A 35 -15.62 6.54 -19.18
CA ALA A 35 -15.41 6.38 -20.61
C ALA A 35 -16.64 5.84 -21.35
N GLY A 36 -17.48 5.05 -20.69
CA GLY A 36 -18.75 4.57 -21.24
C GLY A 36 -19.74 5.68 -21.65
N GLN A 37 -19.54 6.91 -21.17
CA GLN A 37 -20.34 8.10 -21.53
C GLN A 37 -19.76 8.87 -22.73
N TYR A 38 -18.59 8.45 -23.26
CA TYR A 38 -17.85 9.13 -24.33
C TYR A 38 -17.62 8.16 -25.51
N PRO A 39 -18.59 8.02 -26.43
CA PRO A 39 -18.50 7.06 -27.53
C PRO A 39 -17.30 7.30 -28.42
N GLY A 40 -16.58 6.22 -28.74
CA GLY A 40 -15.39 6.28 -29.63
C GLY A 40 -14.06 6.60 -28.93
N VAL A 41 -14.08 6.99 -27.64
CA VAL A 41 -12.83 7.17 -26.88
C VAL A 41 -12.28 5.79 -26.52
N GLN A 42 -11.00 5.57 -26.87
CA GLN A 42 -10.25 4.38 -26.47
C GLN A 42 -9.36 4.73 -25.28
N VAL A 43 -9.34 3.85 -24.26
CA VAL A 43 -8.54 4.04 -23.06
C VAL A 43 -7.51 2.92 -22.98
N GLU A 44 -6.24 3.30 -22.91
CA GLU A 44 -5.12 2.40 -22.62
C GLU A 44 -4.61 2.65 -21.21
N ILE A 45 -4.43 1.58 -20.43
CA ILE A 45 -3.86 1.64 -19.08
C ILE A 45 -2.39 1.24 -19.14
N VAL A 46 -1.52 2.21 -18.89
CA VAL A 46 -0.07 1.96 -18.82
C VAL A 46 0.28 1.63 -17.35
N PRO A 47 0.88 0.45 -17.08
CA PRO A 47 1.25 0.06 -15.72
C PRO A 47 2.39 0.92 -15.18
N GLY A 48 2.40 1.10 -13.86
CA GLY A 48 3.43 1.83 -13.15
C GLY A 48 3.97 1.04 -11.93
N VAL A 49 4.85 1.66 -11.18
CA VAL A 49 5.41 1.06 -9.96
C VAL A 49 4.66 1.61 -8.74
N THR A 50 3.78 0.80 -8.18
CA THR A 50 3.04 1.17 -6.97
C THR A 50 3.96 1.32 -5.76
N ALA A 51 3.58 2.15 -4.80
CA ALA A 51 4.32 2.35 -3.55
C ALA A 51 4.58 1.03 -2.78
N ALA A 52 3.68 0.05 -2.88
CA ALA A 52 3.87 -1.28 -2.28
C ALA A 52 5.14 -1.97 -2.81
N SER A 53 5.35 -1.99 -4.13
CA SER A 53 6.55 -2.59 -4.73
C SER A 53 7.79 -1.73 -4.52
N ALA A 54 7.65 -0.42 -4.72
CA ALA A 54 8.79 0.51 -4.60
C ALA A 54 9.34 0.56 -3.17
N GLY A 55 8.47 0.68 -2.17
CA GLY A 55 8.88 0.68 -0.77
C GLY A 55 9.36 -0.69 -0.28
N ALA A 56 8.79 -1.79 -0.79
CA ALA A 56 9.29 -3.13 -0.52
C ALA A 56 10.75 -3.31 -0.98
N ALA A 57 11.10 -2.76 -2.15
CA ALA A 57 12.47 -2.78 -2.65
C ALA A 57 13.44 -1.99 -1.75
N VAL A 58 12.99 -0.89 -1.15
CA VAL A 58 13.78 -0.12 -0.18
C VAL A 58 14.01 -0.92 1.11
N LEU A 59 12.97 -1.63 1.59
CA LEU A 59 13.05 -2.46 2.81
C LEU A 59 13.79 -3.80 2.59
N GLY A 60 13.96 -4.25 1.36
CA GLY A 60 14.54 -5.53 1.00
C GLY A 60 13.58 -6.43 0.24
N ALA A 61 13.05 -7.46 0.88
CA ALA A 61 12.15 -8.42 0.24
C ALA A 61 10.97 -8.86 1.15
N PRO A 62 10.14 -7.91 1.65
CA PRO A 62 9.03 -8.27 2.53
C PRO A 62 7.88 -8.98 1.82
N LEU A 63 7.71 -8.78 0.51
CA LEU A 63 6.56 -9.25 -0.29
C LEU A 63 6.84 -10.55 -1.07
N MET A 64 7.78 -11.37 -0.62
CA MET A 64 8.13 -12.64 -1.29
C MET A 64 7.08 -13.75 -1.11
N HIS A 65 6.04 -13.52 -0.34
CA HIS A 65 4.91 -14.42 -0.10
C HIS A 65 3.59 -13.66 -0.24
N ASP A 66 2.47 -14.29 0.12
CA ASP A 66 1.15 -13.67 0.01
C ASP A 66 1.07 -12.35 0.81
N PHE A 67 0.52 -11.34 0.19
CA PHE A 67 0.38 -10.03 0.81
C PHE A 67 -0.94 -9.36 0.43
N ALA A 68 -1.38 -8.43 1.26
CA ALA A 68 -2.54 -7.59 1.02
C ALA A 68 -2.12 -6.11 1.02
N VAL A 69 -2.66 -5.32 0.10
CA VAL A 69 -2.53 -3.86 0.10
C VAL A 69 -3.85 -3.27 0.58
N ILE A 70 -3.81 -2.54 1.69
CA ILE A 70 -5.01 -2.00 2.35
C ILE A 70 -4.82 -0.50 2.58
N SER A 71 -5.75 0.30 2.08
CA SER A 71 -5.81 1.74 2.38
C SER A 71 -6.64 1.98 3.63
N LEU A 72 -6.12 2.78 4.57
CA LEU A 72 -6.88 3.24 5.73
C LEU A 72 -7.74 4.48 5.43
N SER A 73 -7.94 4.82 4.17
CA SER A 73 -8.80 5.94 3.78
C SER A 73 -10.27 5.52 3.79
N ASP A 74 -11.06 6.12 4.67
CA ASP A 74 -12.50 5.94 4.83
C ASP A 74 -13.36 6.86 3.94
N ARG A 75 -12.74 7.54 2.96
CA ARG A 75 -13.46 8.49 2.09
C ARG A 75 -14.45 7.82 1.14
N LEU A 76 -14.13 6.62 0.66
CA LEU A 76 -14.93 5.86 -0.31
C LEU A 76 -15.27 4.45 0.18
N THR A 77 -14.74 4.05 1.32
CA THR A 77 -14.92 2.72 1.92
C THR A 77 -15.37 2.89 3.37
N PRO A 78 -16.46 2.25 3.80
CA PRO A 78 -16.86 2.25 5.20
C PRO A 78 -15.73 1.78 6.12
N LEU A 79 -15.59 2.44 7.28
CA LEU A 79 -14.49 2.17 8.19
C LEU A 79 -14.50 0.73 8.72
N ASP A 80 -15.68 0.18 8.98
CA ASP A 80 -15.82 -1.21 9.44
C ASP A 80 -15.31 -2.22 8.42
N ASP A 81 -15.54 -1.98 7.11
CA ASP A 81 -14.99 -2.82 6.04
C ASP A 81 -13.46 -2.77 6.01
N ILE A 82 -12.87 -1.61 6.31
CA ILE A 82 -11.41 -1.47 6.38
C ILE A 82 -10.88 -2.30 7.54
N TRP A 83 -11.53 -2.24 8.71
CA TRP A 83 -11.14 -3.02 9.88
C TRP A 83 -11.26 -4.52 9.65
N ASP A 84 -12.33 -4.96 9.04
CA ASP A 84 -12.53 -6.38 8.69
C ASP A 84 -11.44 -6.90 7.77
N ARG A 85 -11.04 -6.10 6.77
CA ARG A 85 -9.93 -6.44 5.86
C ARG A 85 -8.60 -6.53 6.60
N VAL A 86 -8.30 -5.56 7.47
CA VAL A 86 -7.08 -5.53 8.29
C VAL A 86 -7.01 -6.76 9.20
N GLU A 87 -8.08 -7.06 9.94
CA GLU A 87 -8.13 -8.20 10.85
C GLU A 87 -8.08 -9.54 10.10
N SER A 88 -8.78 -9.66 8.97
CA SER A 88 -8.76 -10.86 8.13
C SER A 88 -7.38 -11.15 7.56
N ALA A 89 -6.70 -10.14 7.02
CA ALA A 89 -5.34 -10.27 6.52
C ALA A 89 -4.35 -10.62 7.64
N ALA A 90 -4.52 -10.02 8.83
CA ALA A 90 -3.70 -10.34 10.00
C ALA A 90 -3.89 -11.79 10.43
N ARG A 91 -5.12 -12.25 10.56
CA ARG A 91 -5.48 -13.62 10.95
C ARG A 91 -4.99 -14.66 9.95
N ALA A 92 -5.11 -14.36 8.64
CA ALA A 92 -4.66 -15.25 7.57
C ALA A 92 -3.13 -15.33 7.41
N GLY A 93 -2.37 -14.49 8.11
CA GLY A 93 -0.90 -14.53 8.06
C GLY A 93 -0.28 -13.78 6.87
N PHE A 94 -1.02 -12.92 6.17
CA PHE A 94 -0.50 -12.13 5.04
C PHE A 94 0.51 -11.07 5.50
N VAL A 95 1.46 -10.72 4.65
CA VAL A 95 2.13 -9.44 4.80
C VAL A 95 1.11 -8.34 4.48
N ILE A 96 1.00 -7.31 5.32
CA ILE A 96 0.03 -6.23 5.11
C ILE A 96 0.78 -4.96 4.73
N CYS A 97 0.50 -4.45 3.54
CA CYS A 97 1.00 -3.17 3.07
C CYS A 97 -0.09 -2.12 3.29
N ILE A 98 0.16 -1.15 4.18
CA ILE A 98 -0.82 -0.13 4.57
C ILE A 98 -0.54 1.15 3.78
N TYR A 99 -1.56 1.62 3.03
CA TYR A 99 -1.61 2.90 2.36
C TYR A 99 -2.44 3.91 3.15
N ASN A 100 -2.11 5.19 2.98
CA ASN A 100 -2.81 6.28 3.67
C ASN A 100 -2.91 6.07 5.19
N PRO A 101 -1.80 5.74 5.89
CA PRO A 101 -1.84 5.36 7.30
C PRO A 101 -2.39 6.45 8.20
N ALA A 102 -2.16 7.72 7.88
CA ALA A 102 -2.71 8.85 8.62
C ALA A 102 -2.97 10.05 7.73
N SER A 103 -3.83 10.95 8.19
CA SER A 103 -4.05 12.29 7.63
C SER A 103 -4.52 13.23 8.74
N LYS A 104 -4.62 14.55 8.44
CA LYS A 104 -5.11 15.53 9.42
C LYS A 104 -6.46 15.18 10.05
N GLY A 105 -7.37 14.58 9.29
CA GLY A 105 -8.69 14.14 9.77
C GLY A 105 -8.70 12.74 10.39
N ARG A 106 -7.59 11.98 10.34
CA ARG A 106 -7.49 10.58 10.76
C ARG A 106 -6.12 10.29 11.39
N PRO A 107 -5.73 11.00 12.45
CA PRO A 107 -4.39 10.84 13.05
C PRO A 107 -4.19 9.47 13.69
N ASP A 108 -5.26 8.85 14.22
CA ASP A 108 -5.19 7.64 15.04
C ASP A 108 -5.46 6.33 14.28
N TYR A 109 -5.82 6.38 13.00
CA TYR A 109 -6.22 5.16 12.26
C TYR A 109 -5.10 4.15 12.14
N PHE A 110 -3.87 4.58 11.96
CA PHE A 110 -2.72 3.68 11.93
C PHE A 110 -2.52 2.95 13.26
N ARG A 111 -2.59 3.67 14.36
CA ARG A 111 -2.51 3.08 15.71
C ARG A 111 -3.61 2.07 15.94
N GLN A 112 -4.86 2.41 15.61
CA GLN A 112 -5.99 1.50 15.71
C GLN A 112 -5.81 0.25 14.85
N ALA A 113 -5.28 0.38 13.62
CA ALA A 113 -4.95 -0.75 12.76
C ALA A 113 -3.92 -1.67 13.43
N CYS A 114 -2.84 -1.11 13.99
CA CYS A 114 -1.83 -1.89 14.71
C CYS A 114 -2.40 -2.61 15.95
N GLU A 115 -3.25 -1.97 16.72
CA GLU A 115 -3.92 -2.56 17.88
C GLU A 115 -4.84 -3.75 17.49
N ARG A 116 -5.52 -3.64 16.33
CA ARG A 116 -6.31 -4.74 15.77
C ARG A 116 -5.43 -5.90 15.30
N ILE A 117 -4.34 -5.61 14.63
CA ILE A 117 -3.37 -6.61 14.16
C ILE A 117 -2.74 -7.35 15.36
N LEU A 118 -2.45 -6.64 16.46
CA LEU A 118 -1.88 -7.22 17.68
C LEU A 118 -2.78 -8.30 18.33
N LYS A 119 -4.08 -8.36 18.02
CA LYS A 119 -4.96 -9.45 18.45
C LYS A 119 -4.60 -10.80 17.82
N TYR A 120 -3.93 -10.78 16.68
CA TYR A 120 -3.62 -11.97 15.86
C TYR A 120 -2.12 -12.21 15.70
N ARG A 121 -1.29 -11.22 16.04
CA ARG A 121 0.16 -11.23 15.85
C ARG A 121 0.89 -10.79 17.11
N GLY A 122 2.05 -11.40 17.34
CA GLY A 122 2.93 -10.98 18.45
C GLY A 122 3.45 -9.57 18.28
N GLY A 123 3.71 -8.87 19.37
CA GLY A 123 4.27 -7.53 19.37
C GLY A 123 5.69 -7.43 18.80
N ASP A 124 6.38 -8.56 18.66
CA ASP A 124 7.71 -8.75 18.05
C ASP A 124 7.66 -8.97 16.53
N THR A 125 6.46 -9.03 15.93
CA THR A 125 6.29 -9.12 14.47
C THR A 125 7.12 -8.04 13.79
N VAL A 126 7.97 -8.43 12.84
CA VAL A 126 8.82 -7.50 12.08
C VAL A 126 7.97 -6.65 11.17
N CYS A 127 8.15 -5.35 11.27
CA CYS A 127 7.47 -4.33 10.48
C CYS A 127 8.49 -3.38 9.86
N GLY A 128 8.08 -2.70 8.80
CA GLY A 128 8.87 -1.66 8.18
C GLY A 128 8.00 -0.47 7.77
N LEU A 129 8.60 0.70 7.72
CA LEU A 129 8.00 1.88 7.12
C LEU A 129 8.97 2.50 6.12
N VAL A 130 8.42 3.07 5.06
CA VAL A 130 9.19 3.86 4.09
C VAL A 130 8.42 5.14 3.82
N SER A 131 9.09 6.26 4.04
CA SER A 131 8.56 7.60 3.75
C SER A 131 9.23 8.16 2.51
N ASN A 132 8.50 9.00 1.75
CA ASN A 132 8.98 9.72 0.57
C ASN A 132 9.61 8.78 -0.48
N ILE A 133 9.00 7.65 -0.77
CA ILE A 133 9.51 6.63 -1.71
C ILE A 133 9.82 7.27 -3.07
N GLY A 134 11.07 7.15 -3.52
CA GLY A 134 11.54 7.69 -4.79
C GLY A 134 11.63 9.22 -4.85
N ARG A 135 11.63 9.89 -3.69
CA ARG A 135 11.68 11.36 -3.56
C ARG A 135 12.84 11.77 -2.66
N GLU A 136 13.16 13.05 -2.69
CA GLU A 136 14.08 13.65 -1.72
C GLU A 136 13.58 13.41 -0.28
N GLY A 137 14.51 13.07 0.62
CA GLY A 137 14.19 12.70 2.00
C GLY A 137 13.58 11.29 2.15
N GLN A 138 13.80 10.38 1.17
CA GLN A 138 13.43 8.98 1.33
C GLN A 138 14.08 8.40 2.59
N HIS A 139 13.27 7.82 3.45
CA HIS A 139 13.73 7.22 4.70
C HIS A 139 13.03 5.88 4.96
N MET A 140 13.77 4.92 5.52
CA MET A 140 13.21 3.63 5.94
C MET A 140 13.58 3.30 7.38
N GLU A 141 12.68 2.59 8.06
CA GLU A 141 12.96 1.96 9.35
C GLU A 141 12.40 0.55 9.38
N VAL A 142 13.12 -0.37 10.06
CA VAL A 142 12.65 -1.74 10.32
C VAL A 142 12.65 -1.98 11.83
N MET A 143 11.47 -2.27 12.39
CA MET A 143 11.22 -2.39 13.81
C MET A 143 10.13 -3.42 14.12
N SER A 144 9.77 -3.61 15.37
CA SER A 144 8.68 -4.49 15.79
C SER A 144 7.30 -3.81 15.64
N LEU A 145 6.24 -4.63 15.61
CA LEU A 145 4.85 -4.15 15.61
C LEU A 145 4.53 -3.31 16.86
N ARG A 146 5.14 -3.65 18.00
CA ARG A 146 4.99 -2.89 19.25
C ARG A 146 5.56 -1.48 19.14
N GLU A 147 6.68 -1.33 18.46
CA GLU A 147 7.36 -0.05 18.28
C GLU A 147 6.71 0.80 17.20
N ILE A 148 6.32 0.18 16.06
CA ILE A 148 5.81 0.91 14.89
C ILE A 148 4.44 1.55 15.15
N LYS A 149 3.60 0.96 16.02
CA LYS A 149 2.26 1.48 16.33
C LYS A 149 2.26 2.90 16.89
N ASP A 150 3.35 3.30 17.54
CA ASP A 150 3.50 4.60 18.18
C ASP A 150 4.35 5.57 17.32
N ARG A 151 4.72 5.17 16.09
CA ARG A 151 5.46 6.03 15.16
C ARG A 151 4.53 7.05 14.49
N ALA A 152 5.04 8.25 14.33
CA ALA A 152 4.38 9.25 13.49
C ALA A 152 4.46 8.83 12.03
N VAL A 153 3.31 8.78 11.37
CA VAL A 153 3.18 8.45 9.95
C VAL A 153 2.29 9.49 9.27
N ASP A 154 2.47 9.64 7.98
CA ASP A 154 1.72 10.61 7.16
C ASP A 154 1.26 10.01 5.83
N MET A 155 0.72 10.84 4.94
CA MET A 155 0.25 10.44 3.61
C MET A 155 1.37 10.02 2.64
N PHE A 156 2.64 10.32 2.96
CA PHE A 156 3.81 9.95 2.16
C PHE A 156 4.51 8.70 2.70
N THR A 157 3.93 8.08 3.74
CA THR A 157 4.46 6.89 4.38
C THR A 157 3.68 5.65 3.94
N THR A 158 4.39 4.61 3.53
CA THR A 158 3.86 3.26 3.33
C THR A 158 4.38 2.35 4.43
N VAL A 159 3.50 1.60 5.07
CA VAL A 159 3.85 0.71 6.19
C VAL A 159 3.68 -0.75 5.78
N TYR A 160 4.60 -1.59 6.23
CA TYR A 160 4.62 -3.03 5.97
C TYR A 160 4.60 -3.77 7.30
N ILE A 161 3.53 -4.53 7.54
CA ILE A 161 3.42 -5.42 8.68
C ILE A 161 3.77 -6.83 8.20
N GLY A 162 4.81 -7.41 8.75
CA GLY A 162 5.30 -8.72 8.34
C GLY A 162 4.32 -9.86 8.61
N SER A 163 4.50 -10.96 7.89
CA SER A 163 3.86 -12.24 8.20
C SER A 163 4.53 -12.90 9.42
N PRO A 164 3.98 -13.98 9.98
CA PRO A 164 4.65 -14.76 11.03
C PRO A 164 6.03 -15.32 10.64
N ARG A 165 6.32 -15.36 9.33
CA ARG A 165 7.62 -15.83 8.80
C ARG A 165 8.61 -14.72 8.51
N THR A 166 8.17 -13.46 8.52
CA THR A 166 9.00 -12.31 8.21
C THR A 166 10.10 -12.13 9.26
N ARG A 167 11.31 -11.86 8.81
CA ARG A 167 12.50 -11.70 9.65
C ARG A 167 13.24 -10.43 9.30
N LYS A 168 13.95 -9.89 10.29
CA LYS A 168 14.95 -8.85 10.08
C LYS A 168 16.30 -9.51 9.80
N ILE A 169 16.91 -9.20 8.65
CA ILE A 169 18.23 -9.70 8.24
C ILE A 169 19.11 -8.47 8.01
N GLY A 170 20.01 -8.19 8.95
CA GLY A 170 20.75 -6.94 8.96
C GLY A 170 19.79 -5.76 9.10
N GLN A 171 19.83 -4.85 8.12
CA GLN A 171 18.90 -3.71 8.05
C GLN A 171 17.61 -4.00 7.27
N TYR A 172 17.49 -5.17 6.65
CA TYR A 172 16.40 -5.51 5.73
C TYR A 172 15.26 -6.26 6.39
N MET A 173 14.06 -6.06 5.85
CA MET A 173 12.86 -6.83 6.14
C MET A 173 12.68 -7.90 5.04
N VAL A 174 12.67 -9.17 5.42
CA VAL A 174 12.60 -10.29 4.47
C VAL A 174 11.52 -11.28 4.89
N THR A 175 10.67 -11.67 3.96
CA THR A 175 9.71 -12.77 4.13
C THR A 175 10.24 -13.99 3.38
N PRO A 176 10.81 -15.03 4.06
CA PRO A 176 11.36 -16.19 3.39
C PRO A 176 10.30 -16.98 2.62
N ARG A 177 10.62 -17.42 1.42
CA ARG A 177 9.72 -18.25 0.62
C ARG A 177 9.75 -19.74 1.01
N GLY A 178 10.70 -20.12 1.88
CA GLY A 178 10.81 -21.49 2.39
C GLY A 178 11.76 -22.37 1.58
N TYR A 179 12.65 -21.78 0.78
CA TYR A 179 13.74 -22.56 0.17
C TYR A 179 14.59 -23.22 1.25
N ARG A 180 14.86 -24.52 1.07
CA ARG A 180 15.86 -25.23 1.86
C ARG A 180 17.19 -25.08 1.14
N TYR A 181 18.15 -24.48 1.78
CA TYR A 181 19.54 -24.49 1.32
C TYR A 181 20.15 -25.78 1.86
N GLU A 182 20.36 -26.75 1.01
CA GLU A 182 21.27 -27.87 1.30
C GLU A 182 22.68 -27.29 1.21
N GLY A 183 23.30 -27.05 2.36
CA GLY A 183 24.70 -26.66 2.48
C GLY A 183 25.60 -27.85 2.57
#